data_9c1c652ee1150231eba62bfa234fe56a
#
_entry.id   9c1c652ee1150231eba62bfa234fe56a
#
_cell.length_a   1.000
_cell.length_b   1.000
_cell.length_c   1.000
_cell.angle_alpha   90.00
_cell.angle_beta   90.00
_cell.angle_gamma   90.00
#
_symmetry.space_group_name_H-M   'P 1'
#
loop_
_entity.id
_entity.type
_entity.pdbx_description
1 polymer ?
#
loop_
_entity_poly.entity_id
_entity_poly.type
_entity_poly.pdbx_seq_one_letter_code
_entity_poly.pdbx_strand_id
1 'polypeptide(L)'
;MTSGSAPWPGACDTHVHVFDPARFAYAARRRYTPGSATVADLAAHLATLGLSRVVIVAASVYGTDNRCLKAALLALGQDRARGVAEIGEEAAHSEIRALDQAGVRGARLNLEVYRQRDPALARGRLLSLARRIPRHWRVCLYGSLDLLAALRDDIAALACPPVIEHFGMARVADGGTAAPSFASLV
;
A
#
# COMPACT_ATOMS: atom_id res chain seq x y z
N MET A 1 -10.34 16.50 31.51
CA MET A 1 -10.07 15.87 30.22
C MET A 1 -9.85 14.39 30.52
N THR A 2 -10.85 13.55 30.30
CA THR A 2 -10.75 12.11 30.50
C THR A 2 -9.78 11.56 29.47
N SER A 3 -8.65 10.99 29.91
CA SER A 3 -7.78 10.20 29.08
C SER A 3 -8.58 8.99 28.59
N GLY A 4 -9.23 9.12 27.44
CA GLY A 4 -9.90 8.01 26.80
C GLY A 4 -8.85 6.96 26.47
N SER A 5 -8.80 5.86 27.21
CA SER A 5 -8.06 4.68 26.79
C SER A 5 -8.55 4.31 25.39
N ALA A 6 -7.61 4.04 24.48
CA ALA A 6 -7.96 3.54 23.14
C ALA A 6 -9.00 2.42 23.30
N PRO A 7 -10.16 2.49 22.63
CA PRO A 7 -11.23 1.52 22.83
C PRO A 7 -10.80 0.08 22.52
N TRP A 8 -9.69 -0.06 21.77
CA TRP A 8 -9.14 -1.35 21.35
C TRP A 8 -7.61 -1.34 21.47
N PRO A 9 -7.00 -1.96 22.51
CA PRO A 9 -5.55 -2.07 22.61
C PRO A 9 -4.95 -2.68 21.35
N GLY A 10 -3.97 -1.97 20.76
CA GLY A 10 -3.31 -2.43 19.54
C GLY A 10 -4.10 -2.21 18.25
N ALA A 11 -5.18 -1.43 18.25
CA ALA A 11 -5.90 -1.05 17.04
C ALA A 11 -4.97 -0.36 16.03
N CYS A 12 -5.17 -0.65 14.76
CA CYS A 12 -4.30 -0.22 13.67
C CYS A 12 -5.12 0.35 12.51
N ASP A 13 -4.76 1.55 12.05
CA ASP A 13 -5.18 1.98 10.72
C ASP A 13 -4.27 1.29 9.69
N THR A 14 -4.85 0.49 8.83
CA THR A 14 -4.08 -0.40 7.94
C THR A 14 -3.81 0.19 6.55
N HIS A 15 -4.28 1.41 6.26
CA HIS A 15 -4.04 2.05 4.97
C HIS A 15 -4.15 3.58 5.04
N VAL A 16 -3.03 4.24 5.25
CA VAL A 16 -2.93 5.71 5.19
C VAL A 16 -1.80 6.15 4.27
N HIS A 17 -1.85 7.42 3.87
CA HIS A 17 -0.77 8.07 3.13
C HIS A 17 -0.22 9.26 3.91
N VAL A 18 1.07 9.56 3.70
CA VAL A 18 1.73 10.79 4.16
C VAL A 18 2.12 11.62 2.94
N PHE A 19 1.85 12.92 2.98
CA PHE A 19 2.18 13.88 1.95
C PHE A 19 2.98 15.04 2.55
N ASP A 20 4.25 15.11 2.21
CA ASP A 20 5.17 16.17 2.69
C ASP A 20 5.91 16.78 1.48
N PRO A 21 5.21 17.57 0.63
CA PRO A 21 5.79 18.13 -0.58
C PRO A 21 6.88 19.18 -0.32
N ALA A 22 6.93 19.72 0.89
CA ALA A 22 8.00 20.66 1.28
C ALA A 22 9.37 19.96 1.40
N ARG A 23 9.38 18.67 1.75
CA ARG A 23 10.61 17.88 1.91
C ARG A 23 10.84 16.89 0.78
N PHE A 24 9.77 16.39 0.18
CA PHE A 24 9.82 15.35 -0.85
C PHE A 24 8.96 15.78 -2.05
N ALA A 25 9.61 16.14 -3.13
CA ALA A 25 8.92 16.58 -4.34
C ALA A 25 8.05 15.45 -4.91
N TYR A 26 6.84 15.79 -5.34
CA TYR A 26 6.00 14.88 -6.08
C TYR A 26 6.59 14.55 -7.45
N ALA A 27 6.36 13.35 -7.94
CA ALA A 27 6.76 12.93 -9.28
C ALA A 27 6.15 13.85 -10.34
N ALA A 28 6.92 14.16 -11.39
CA ALA A 28 6.45 15.02 -12.50
C ALA A 28 5.22 14.42 -13.18
N ARG A 29 5.21 13.09 -13.39
CA ARG A 29 4.07 12.36 -13.96
C ARG A 29 3.23 11.76 -12.83
N ARG A 30 2.19 12.49 -12.39
CA ARG A 30 1.22 12.05 -11.39
C ARG A 30 -0.20 12.33 -11.85
N ARG A 31 -1.16 11.61 -11.30
CA ARG A 31 -2.59 11.73 -11.65
C ARG A 31 -3.32 12.84 -10.91
N TYR A 32 -2.84 13.18 -9.73
CA TYR A 32 -3.41 14.19 -8.86
C TYR A 32 -2.30 14.86 -8.04
N THR A 33 -2.60 16.00 -7.44
CA THR A 33 -1.67 16.72 -6.56
C THR A 33 -2.40 16.98 -5.25
N PRO A 34 -2.13 16.18 -4.20
CA PRO A 34 -2.76 16.37 -2.91
C PRO A 34 -2.15 17.57 -2.18
N GLY A 35 -2.90 18.11 -1.22
CA GLY A 35 -2.36 19.00 -0.21
C GLY A 35 -1.36 18.28 0.70
N SER A 36 -0.70 19.03 1.58
CA SER A 36 0.16 18.48 2.62
C SER A 36 -0.67 17.71 3.65
N ALA A 37 -0.18 16.53 4.06
CA ALA A 37 -0.65 15.74 5.19
C ALA A 37 0.57 15.04 5.79
N THR A 38 1.20 15.71 6.74
CA THR A 38 2.51 15.32 7.29
C THR A 38 2.41 14.19 8.32
N VAL A 39 3.54 13.72 8.80
CA VAL A 39 3.59 12.77 9.93
C VAL A 39 2.97 13.36 11.20
N ALA A 40 3.08 14.68 11.41
CA ALA A 40 2.45 15.34 12.54
C ALA A 40 0.91 15.31 12.44
N ASP A 41 0.38 15.55 11.24
CA ASP A 41 -1.07 15.44 10.97
C ASP A 41 -1.55 14.00 11.17
N LEU A 42 -0.78 13.01 10.69
CA LEU A 42 -1.07 11.60 10.93
C LEU A 42 -1.06 11.25 12.42
N ALA A 43 -0.08 11.73 13.18
CA ALA A 43 -0.01 11.48 14.63
C ALA A 43 -1.23 12.06 15.36
N ALA A 44 -1.70 13.26 14.98
CA ALA A 44 -2.90 13.89 15.51
C ALA A 44 -4.16 13.08 15.13
N HIS A 45 -4.26 12.62 13.89
CA HIS A 45 -5.35 11.76 13.41
C HIS A 45 -5.44 10.45 14.21
N LEU A 46 -4.32 9.74 14.38
CA LEU A 46 -4.27 8.51 15.17
C LEU A 46 -4.67 8.75 16.62
N ALA A 47 -4.22 9.86 17.23
CA ALA A 47 -4.59 10.22 18.60
C ALA A 47 -6.08 10.50 18.73
N THR A 48 -6.70 11.20 17.77
CA THR A 48 -8.13 11.49 17.75
C THR A 48 -8.97 10.21 17.67
N LEU A 49 -8.51 9.20 16.92
CA LEU A 49 -9.19 7.91 16.77
C LEU A 49 -8.82 6.89 17.86
N GLY A 50 -7.89 7.21 18.75
CA GLY A 50 -7.40 6.27 19.76
C GLY A 50 -6.61 5.09 19.16
N LEU A 51 -5.99 5.27 17.98
CA LEU A 51 -5.23 4.23 17.31
C LEU A 51 -3.76 4.26 17.71
N SER A 52 -3.20 3.11 18.04
CA SER A 52 -1.81 2.98 18.47
C SER A 52 -0.85 2.61 17.34
N ARG A 53 -1.36 1.98 16.26
CA ARG A 53 -0.57 1.45 15.15
C ARG A 53 -1.10 1.93 13.80
N VAL A 54 -0.21 1.89 12.80
CA VAL A 54 -0.54 2.34 11.43
C VAL A 54 0.27 1.59 10.38
N VAL A 55 -0.34 1.35 9.22
CA VAL A 55 0.37 0.96 7.99
C VAL A 55 0.34 2.12 7.02
N ILE A 56 1.52 2.68 6.73
CA ILE A 56 1.69 3.77 5.78
C ILE A 56 1.96 3.19 4.40
N VAL A 57 1.07 3.46 3.46
CA VAL A 57 1.21 3.02 2.08
C VAL A 57 1.85 4.13 1.26
N ALA A 58 2.85 3.81 0.43
CA ALA A 58 3.46 4.77 -0.48
C ALA A 58 2.39 5.38 -1.40
N ALA A 59 2.34 6.71 -1.42
CA ALA A 59 1.39 7.42 -2.26
C ALA A 59 1.91 7.48 -3.70
N SER A 60 1.06 7.13 -4.67
CA SER A 60 1.42 7.09 -6.08
C SER A 60 1.93 8.42 -6.67
N VAL A 61 1.67 9.53 -5.99
CA VAL A 61 2.18 10.85 -6.37
C VAL A 61 3.70 10.98 -6.23
N TYR A 62 4.35 10.08 -5.51
CA TYR A 62 5.80 9.98 -5.41
C TYR A 62 6.42 8.97 -6.40
N GLY A 63 5.57 8.23 -7.14
CA GLY A 63 6.05 7.13 -7.98
C GLY A 63 6.78 6.09 -7.13
N THR A 64 7.98 5.70 -7.54
CA THR A 64 8.84 4.74 -6.83
C THR A 64 9.78 5.40 -5.79
N ASP A 65 9.66 6.70 -5.56
CA ASP A 65 10.44 7.39 -4.53
C ASP A 65 9.83 7.15 -3.13
N ASN A 66 10.43 6.23 -2.40
CA ASN A 66 9.99 5.86 -1.06
C ASN A 66 10.61 6.72 0.08
N ARG A 67 11.27 7.84 -0.22
CA ARG A 67 11.93 8.67 0.81
C ARG A 67 10.94 9.25 1.81
N CYS A 68 9.77 9.71 1.35
CA CYS A 68 8.70 10.21 2.23
C CYS A 68 8.20 9.09 3.16
N LEU A 69 7.93 7.91 2.65
CA LEU A 69 7.54 6.73 3.43
C LEU A 69 8.60 6.39 4.48
N LYS A 70 9.88 6.28 4.08
CA LYS A 70 10.99 5.98 5.01
C LYS A 70 11.10 6.99 6.14
N ALA A 71 10.99 8.29 5.83
CA ALA A 71 11.04 9.36 6.83
C ALA A 71 9.87 9.27 7.82
N ALA A 72 8.67 8.92 7.34
CA ALA A 72 7.50 8.72 8.18
C ALA A 72 7.66 7.51 9.12
N LEU A 73 8.17 6.39 8.60
CA LEU A 73 8.44 5.19 9.40
C LEU A 73 9.47 5.45 10.49
N LEU A 74 10.54 6.17 10.15
CA LEU A 74 11.58 6.55 11.12
C LEU A 74 11.01 7.45 12.24
N ALA A 75 10.16 8.41 11.88
CA ALA A 75 9.59 9.36 12.84
C ALA A 75 8.60 8.70 13.82
N LEU A 76 7.82 7.71 13.36
CA LEU A 76 6.84 7.01 14.20
C LEU A 76 7.42 5.81 14.96
N GLY A 77 8.51 5.25 14.47
CA GLY A 77 9.14 4.05 15.02
C GLY A 77 8.44 2.74 14.63
N GLN A 78 9.23 1.65 14.65
CA GLN A 78 8.75 0.34 14.20
C GLN A 78 7.74 -0.32 15.14
N ASP A 79 7.64 0.10 16.39
CA ASP A 79 6.62 -0.40 17.31
C ASP A 79 5.21 0.07 16.91
N ARG A 80 5.12 1.22 16.25
CA ARG A 80 3.86 1.87 15.86
C ARG A 80 3.54 1.78 14.38
N ALA A 81 4.55 1.76 13.51
CA ALA A 81 4.36 1.90 12.06
C ALA A 81 4.99 0.76 11.25
N ARG A 82 4.32 0.37 10.18
CA ARG A 82 4.84 -0.45 9.09
C ARG A 82 4.56 0.23 7.76
N GLY A 83 5.37 -0.11 6.74
CA GLY A 83 5.25 0.47 5.42
C GLY A 83 4.85 -0.52 4.34
N VAL A 84 4.17 0.01 3.34
CA VAL A 84 3.99 -0.64 2.03
C VAL A 84 4.62 0.27 0.98
N ALA A 85 5.67 -0.20 0.31
CA ALA A 85 6.45 0.58 -0.65
C ALA A 85 6.01 0.35 -2.10
N GLU A 86 6.24 1.31 -2.98
CA GLU A 86 6.15 1.09 -4.42
C GLU A 86 7.55 0.78 -4.97
N ILE A 87 7.76 -0.45 -5.46
CA ILE A 87 9.06 -0.94 -5.90
C ILE A 87 9.19 -0.78 -7.41
N GLY A 88 10.15 0.03 -7.84
CA GLY A 88 10.48 0.18 -9.27
C GLY A 88 11.00 -1.13 -9.88
N GLU A 89 10.78 -1.33 -11.17
CA GLU A 89 11.25 -2.54 -11.87
C GLU A 89 12.76 -2.69 -11.80
N GLU A 90 13.50 -1.56 -11.79
CA GLU A 90 14.96 -1.49 -11.72
C GLU A 90 15.51 -1.36 -10.28
N ALA A 91 14.65 -1.38 -9.25
CA ALA A 91 15.11 -1.21 -7.86
C ALA A 91 16.14 -2.28 -7.49
N ALA A 92 17.27 -1.88 -6.96
CA ALA A 92 18.33 -2.79 -6.55
C ALA A 92 17.94 -3.58 -5.29
N HIS A 93 18.50 -4.78 -5.13
CA HIS A 93 18.30 -5.57 -3.90
C HIS A 93 18.75 -4.84 -2.62
N SER A 94 19.76 -3.96 -2.72
CA SER A 94 20.20 -3.11 -1.60
C SER A 94 19.12 -2.11 -1.19
N GLU A 95 18.38 -1.56 -2.14
CA GLU A 95 17.25 -0.66 -1.87
C GLU A 95 16.12 -1.39 -1.16
N ILE A 96 15.75 -2.58 -1.64
CA ILE A 96 14.71 -3.41 -1.01
C ILE A 96 15.12 -3.78 0.43
N ARG A 97 16.39 -4.15 0.66
CA ARG A 97 16.90 -4.40 2.02
C ARG A 97 16.84 -3.15 2.91
N ALA A 98 17.17 -1.98 2.38
CA ALA A 98 17.08 -0.73 3.13
C ALA A 98 15.63 -0.35 3.49
N LEU A 99 14.67 -0.68 2.64
CA LEU A 99 13.24 -0.56 2.92
C LEU A 99 12.80 -1.54 4.01
N ASP A 100 13.24 -2.79 3.96
CA ASP A 100 12.95 -3.80 4.97
C ASP A 100 13.45 -3.38 6.35
N GLN A 101 14.69 -2.90 6.45
CA GLN A 101 15.29 -2.37 7.67
C GLN A 101 14.54 -1.15 8.20
N ALA A 102 13.96 -0.34 7.32
CA ALA A 102 13.14 0.82 7.69
C ALA A 102 11.74 0.44 8.22
N GLY A 103 11.34 -0.84 8.17
CA GLY A 103 10.04 -1.30 8.65
C GLY A 103 8.99 -1.50 7.54
N VAL A 104 9.40 -1.50 6.28
CA VAL A 104 8.50 -1.90 5.18
C VAL A 104 8.20 -3.40 5.27
N ARG A 105 6.93 -3.76 5.09
CA ARG A 105 6.43 -5.15 5.16
C ARG A 105 5.50 -5.49 4.01
N GLY A 106 5.46 -4.65 2.99
CA GLY A 106 4.71 -4.91 1.78
C GLY A 106 5.21 -4.13 0.59
N ALA A 107 4.90 -4.62 -0.60
CA ALA A 107 5.14 -3.95 -1.86
C ALA A 107 3.81 -3.78 -2.61
N ARG A 108 3.53 -2.56 -3.05
CA ARG A 108 2.32 -2.22 -3.79
C ARG A 108 2.52 -2.44 -5.28
N LEU A 109 1.62 -3.21 -5.89
CA LEU A 109 1.46 -3.28 -7.33
C LEU A 109 0.24 -2.43 -7.71
N ASN A 110 0.50 -1.21 -8.16
CA ASN A 110 -0.52 -0.25 -8.51
C ASN A 110 -0.88 -0.37 -10.00
N LEU A 111 -1.88 -1.16 -10.31
CA LEU A 111 -2.38 -1.34 -11.67
C LEU A 111 -3.42 -0.28 -12.04
N GLU A 112 -4.17 0.25 -11.05
CA GLU A 112 -5.27 1.17 -11.29
C GLU A 112 -4.80 2.58 -11.68
N VAL A 113 -3.88 3.17 -10.91
CA VAL A 113 -3.35 4.50 -11.21
C VAL A 113 -2.63 4.51 -12.56
N TYR A 114 -1.93 3.43 -12.90
CA TYR A 114 -1.25 3.28 -14.19
C TYR A 114 -2.17 2.79 -15.32
N ARG A 115 -3.47 2.62 -15.06
CA ARG A 115 -4.48 2.17 -16.03
C ARG A 115 -4.09 0.87 -16.75
N GLN A 116 -3.40 -0.02 -16.05
CA GLN A 116 -3.10 -1.33 -16.60
C GLN A 116 -4.41 -2.15 -16.71
N ARG A 117 -4.68 -2.66 -17.89
CA ARG A 117 -5.88 -3.47 -18.18
C ARG A 117 -5.55 -4.78 -18.89
N ASP A 118 -4.33 -4.94 -19.38
CA ASP A 118 -3.87 -6.18 -20.01
C ASP A 118 -3.47 -7.20 -18.92
N PRO A 119 -4.17 -8.36 -18.83
CA PRO A 119 -3.86 -9.37 -17.82
C PRO A 119 -2.46 -9.97 -17.98
N ALA A 120 -1.95 -10.13 -19.21
CA ALA A 120 -0.62 -10.72 -19.43
C ALA A 120 0.49 -9.81 -18.91
N LEU A 121 0.39 -8.50 -19.19
CA LEU A 121 1.33 -7.52 -18.66
C LEU A 121 1.22 -7.38 -17.14
N ALA A 122 0.00 -7.37 -16.59
CA ALA A 122 -0.24 -7.32 -15.14
C ALA A 122 0.33 -8.56 -14.44
N ARG A 123 0.14 -9.75 -15.03
CA ARG A 123 0.74 -11.01 -14.57
C ARG A 123 2.26 -10.94 -14.53
N GLY A 124 2.88 -10.49 -15.62
CA GLY A 124 4.34 -10.33 -15.70
C GLY A 124 4.89 -9.46 -14.59
N ARG A 125 4.24 -8.30 -14.33
CA ARG A 125 4.62 -7.37 -13.25
C ARG A 125 4.40 -7.99 -11.86
N LEU A 126 3.30 -8.68 -11.64
CA LEU A 126 3.00 -9.36 -10.38
C LEU A 126 4.08 -10.39 -10.03
N LEU A 127 4.38 -11.29 -10.97
CA LEU A 127 5.37 -12.35 -10.75
C LEU A 127 6.79 -11.80 -10.63
N SER A 128 7.12 -10.73 -11.38
CA SER A 128 8.41 -10.04 -11.24
C SER A 128 8.56 -9.42 -9.85
N LEU A 129 7.55 -8.69 -9.37
CA LEU A 129 7.55 -8.08 -8.04
C LEU A 129 7.67 -9.14 -6.94
N ALA A 130 6.85 -10.19 -7.00
CA ALA A 130 6.81 -11.25 -5.99
C ALA A 130 8.14 -12.00 -5.83
N ARG A 131 8.91 -12.17 -6.93
CA ARG A 131 10.24 -12.80 -6.89
C ARG A 131 11.32 -11.92 -6.26
N ARG A 132 11.14 -10.60 -6.22
CA ARG A 132 12.16 -9.63 -5.79
C ARG A 132 12.03 -9.22 -4.33
N ILE A 133 10.83 -9.31 -3.77
CA ILE A 133 10.55 -8.91 -2.38
C ILE A 133 10.83 -10.04 -1.39
N PRO A 134 11.14 -9.73 -0.12
CA PRO A 134 11.27 -10.73 0.94
C PRO A 134 9.97 -11.52 1.13
N ARG A 135 10.06 -12.82 1.39
CA ARG A 135 8.88 -13.71 1.58
C ARG A 135 7.98 -13.30 2.75
N HIS A 136 8.50 -12.59 3.73
CA HIS A 136 7.72 -12.09 4.87
C HIS A 136 6.96 -10.78 4.57
N TRP A 137 7.19 -10.20 3.37
CA TRP A 137 6.38 -9.08 2.90
C TRP A 137 5.06 -9.56 2.30
N ARG A 138 4.15 -8.60 2.09
CA ARG A 138 2.90 -8.82 1.37
C ARG A 138 2.96 -8.16 0.00
N VAL A 139 2.27 -8.74 -0.98
CA VAL A 139 1.98 -8.05 -2.23
C VAL A 139 0.63 -7.38 -2.09
N CYS A 140 0.60 -6.04 -2.15
CA CYS A 140 -0.63 -5.25 -2.06
C CYS A 140 -1.07 -4.89 -3.48
N LEU A 141 -2.25 -5.35 -3.87
CA LEU A 141 -2.77 -5.27 -5.24
C LEU A 141 -3.85 -4.20 -5.34
N TYR A 142 -3.59 -3.15 -6.11
CA TYR A 142 -4.56 -2.11 -6.42
C TYR A 142 -4.87 -2.14 -7.92
N GLY A 143 -6.01 -2.68 -8.28
CA GLY A 143 -6.44 -2.86 -9.66
C GLY A 143 -7.95 -3.03 -9.78
N SER A 144 -8.49 -2.98 -10.99
CA SER A 144 -9.91 -3.24 -11.24
C SER A 144 -10.25 -4.69 -10.92
N LEU A 145 -11.47 -4.91 -10.47
CA LEU A 145 -11.96 -6.22 -10.04
C LEU A 145 -11.77 -7.29 -11.11
N ASP A 146 -12.15 -6.99 -12.37
CA ASP A 146 -12.04 -7.94 -13.47
C ASP A 146 -10.58 -8.33 -13.78
N LEU A 147 -9.66 -7.35 -13.70
CA LEU A 147 -8.24 -7.61 -13.87
C LEU A 147 -7.69 -8.50 -12.75
N LEU A 148 -8.06 -8.23 -11.50
CA LEU A 148 -7.63 -9.04 -10.36
C LEU A 148 -8.23 -10.44 -10.42
N ALA A 149 -9.50 -10.57 -10.81
CA ALA A 149 -10.15 -11.87 -11.02
C ALA A 149 -9.47 -12.69 -12.12
N ALA A 150 -9.02 -12.05 -13.20
CA ALA A 150 -8.24 -12.72 -14.25
C ALA A 150 -6.85 -13.20 -13.77
N LEU A 151 -6.32 -12.64 -12.68
CA LEU A 151 -5.04 -13.02 -12.07
C LEU A 151 -5.19 -13.94 -10.85
N ARG A 152 -6.42 -14.39 -10.50
CA ARG A 152 -6.71 -15.09 -9.24
C ARG A 152 -5.79 -16.29 -8.98
N ASP A 153 -5.52 -17.09 -9.99
CA ASP A 153 -4.71 -18.31 -9.84
C ASP A 153 -3.23 -17.96 -9.60
N ASP A 154 -2.73 -16.92 -10.26
CA ASP A 154 -1.38 -16.38 -10.00
C ASP A 154 -1.29 -15.75 -8.61
N ILE A 155 -2.33 -15.05 -8.16
CA ILE A 155 -2.43 -14.45 -6.82
C ILE A 155 -2.44 -15.54 -5.75
N ALA A 156 -3.24 -16.60 -5.95
CA ALA A 156 -3.34 -17.74 -5.03
C ALA A 156 -2.02 -18.54 -4.95
N ALA A 157 -1.22 -18.55 -6.03
CA ALA A 157 0.06 -19.24 -6.09
C ALA A 157 1.25 -18.43 -5.52
N LEU A 158 1.04 -17.20 -5.03
CA LEU A 158 2.11 -16.38 -4.48
C LEU A 158 2.72 -17.01 -3.23
N ALA A 159 4.05 -17.00 -3.14
CA ALA A 159 4.77 -17.46 -1.96
C ALA A 159 4.67 -16.50 -0.74
N CYS A 160 4.12 -15.31 -0.94
CA CYS A 160 3.87 -14.30 0.08
C CYS A 160 2.38 -13.96 0.12
N PRO A 161 1.80 -13.62 1.29
CA PRO A 161 0.38 -13.34 1.39
C PRO A 161 -0.02 -12.13 0.55
N PRO A 162 -1.06 -12.22 -0.31
CA PRO A 162 -1.60 -11.07 -1.02
C PRO A 162 -2.49 -10.22 -0.12
N VAL A 163 -2.62 -8.94 -0.46
CA VAL A 163 -3.62 -8.02 0.07
C VAL A 163 -4.32 -7.36 -1.12
N ILE A 164 -5.62 -7.55 -1.22
CA ILE A 164 -6.44 -6.88 -2.23
C ILE A 164 -6.91 -5.55 -1.65
N GLU A 165 -6.41 -4.44 -2.20
CA GLU A 165 -6.78 -3.11 -1.73
C GLU A 165 -8.19 -2.71 -2.18
N HIS A 166 -8.87 -1.89 -1.38
CA HIS A 166 -10.16 -1.27 -1.70
C HIS A 166 -11.23 -2.28 -2.17
N PHE A 167 -11.27 -3.46 -1.54
CA PHE A 167 -12.21 -4.55 -1.92
C PHE A 167 -12.12 -4.92 -3.41
N GLY A 168 -10.93 -4.85 -4.03
CA GLY A 168 -10.75 -5.09 -5.46
C GLY A 168 -11.49 -4.08 -6.33
N MET A 169 -11.75 -2.87 -5.84
CA MET A 169 -12.54 -1.85 -6.53
C MET A 169 -13.97 -2.29 -6.87
N ALA A 170 -14.54 -3.26 -6.12
CA ALA A 170 -15.92 -3.70 -6.30
C ALA A 170 -16.89 -2.52 -6.11
N ARG A 171 -17.72 -2.24 -7.13
CA ARG A 171 -18.65 -1.11 -7.13
C ARG A 171 -20.06 -1.59 -6.77
N VAL A 172 -20.73 -0.87 -5.89
CA VAL A 172 -22.11 -1.18 -5.49
C VAL A 172 -23.04 -1.24 -6.71
N ALA A 173 -22.86 -0.33 -7.68
CA ALA A 173 -23.64 -0.30 -8.91
C ALA A 173 -23.48 -1.57 -9.77
N ASP A 174 -22.35 -2.30 -9.61
CA ASP A 174 -22.03 -3.51 -10.37
C ASP A 174 -22.25 -4.79 -9.53
N GLY A 175 -23.00 -4.70 -8.42
CA GLY A 175 -23.30 -5.81 -7.52
C GLY A 175 -22.42 -5.86 -6.26
N GLY A 176 -21.43 -4.99 -6.14
CA GLY A 176 -20.55 -4.93 -4.96
C GLY A 176 -19.84 -6.25 -4.70
N THR A 177 -19.87 -6.72 -3.46
CA THR A 177 -19.27 -8.01 -3.06
C THR A 177 -20.06 -9.24 -3.54
N ALA A 178 -21.26 -9.05 -4.09
CA ALA A 178 -22.05 -10.11 -4.73
C ALA A 178 -21.70 -10.29 -6.21
N ALA A 179 -20.87 -9.42 -6.80
CA ALA A 179 -20.43 -9.56 -8.18
C ALA A 179 -19.66 -10.89 -8.39
N PRO A 180 -19.89 -11.64 -9.49
CA PRO A 180 -19.20 -12.91 -9.74
C PRO A 180 -17.68 -12.79 -9.72
N SER A 181 -17.11 -11.69 -10.25
CA SER A 181 -15.67 -11.43 -10.22
C SER A 181 -15.14 -11.27 -8.79
N PHE A 182 -15.93 -10.69 -7.86
CA PHE A 182 -15.54 -10.60 -6.45
C PHE A 182 -15.54 -11.98 -5.79
N ALA A 183 -16.62 -12.75 -5.99
CA ALA A 183 -16.74 -14.10 -5.45
C ALA A 183 -15.63 -15.03 -5.96
N SER A 184 -15.12 -14.81 -7.18
CA SER A 184 -14.02 -15.59 -7.73
C SER A 184 -12.64 -15.21 -7.18
N LEU A 185 -12.52 -14.03 -6.57
CA LEU A 185 -11.26 -13.48 -6.04
C LEU A 185 -11.04 -13.82 -4.55
N VAL A 186 -12.13 -14.11 -3.83
CA VAL A 186 -12.13 -14.44 -2.38
C VAL A 186 -12.23 -15.93 -2.16
#